data_85a5454d27eb8ba0547ae075ce497c62
#
_entry.id   85a5454d27eb8ba0547ae075ce497c62
#
_cell.length_a   1.000
_cell.length_b   1.000
_cell.length_c   1.000
_cell.angle_alpha   90.00
_cell.angle_beta   90.00
_cell.angle_gamma   90.00
#
_symmetry.space_group_name_H-M   'P 1'
#
loop_
_entity.id
_entity.type
_entity.pdbx_description
1 polymer ?
#
loop_
_entity_poly.entity_id
_entity_poly.type
_entity_poly.pdbx_seq_one_letter_code
_entity_poly.pdbx_strand_id
1 'polypeptide(L)' 'MESRIKQLRENRGLIQEILASELGITQQMLSKYERDVLCIKVDVLKRIAEYL' A
#
# COMPACT_ATOMS: atom_id res chain seq x y z
N MET A 1 -11.29 -8.49 -6.20
CA MET A 1 -10.10 -8.35 -7.03
C MET A 1 -8.97 -7.76 -6.21
N GLU A 2 -7.80 -8.36 -6.25
CA GLU A 2 -6.67 -7.84 -5.51
C GLU A 2 -6.15 -6.55 -6.14
N SER A 3 -5.73 -5.61 -5.29
CA SER A 3 -5.18 -4.37 -5.80
C SER A 3 -3.75 -4.58 -6.32
N ARG A 4 -3.35 -3.72 -7.25
CA ARG A 4 -1.98 -3.75 -7.78
C ARG A 4 -0.95 -3.46 -6.68
N ILE A 5 -1.34 -2.70 -5.67
CA ILE A 5 -0.47 -2.38 -4.54
C ILE A 5 -0.03 -3.65 -3.82
N LYS A 6 -0.97 -4.56 -3.57
CA LYS A 6 -0.66 -5.81 -2.92
C LYS A 6 0.30 -6.66 -3.76
N GLN A 7 0.06 -6.72 -5.06
CA GLN A 7 0.94 -7.46 -5.96
C GLN A 7 2.36 -6.89 -5.98
N LEU A 8 2.47 -5.57 -6.07
CA LEU A 8 3.78 -4.92 -6.08
C LEU A 8 4.52 -5.14 -4.76
N ARG A 9 3.78 -5.06 -3.64
CA ARG A 9 4.37 -5.31 -2.33
C ARG A 9 4.90 -6.73 -2.22
N GLU A 10 4.10 -7.70 -2.62
CA GLU A 10 4.48 -9.10 -2.55
C GLU A 10 5.66 -9.41 -3.47
N ASN A 11 5.70 -8.80 -4.65
CA ASN A 11 6.82 -8.98 -5.59
C ASN A 11 8.14 -8.48 -5.01
N ARG A 12 8.08 -7.53 -4.08
CA ARG A 12 9.28 -7.01 -3.41
C ARG A 12 9.58 -7.72 -2.09
N GLY A 13 8.77 -8.72 -1.73
CA GLY A 13 8.98 -9.47 -0.51
C GLY A 13 8.67 -8.68 0.75
N LEU A 14 7.82 -7.64 0.65
CA LEU A 14 7.49 -6.79 1.79
C LEU A 14 6.23 -7.28 2.47
N ILE A 15 6.23 -7.24 3.81
CA ILE A 15 5.00 -7.47 4.58
C ILE A 15 4.29 -6.14 4.80
N GLN A 16 2.98 -6.20 5.04
CA GLN A 16 2.17 -4.99 5.21
C GLN A 16 2.69 -4.06 6.29
N GLU A 17 3.10 -4.62 7.43
CA GLU A 17 3.56 -3.83 8.55
C GLU A 17 4.77 -2.96 8.17
N ILE A 18 5.71 -3.53 7.46
CA ILE A 18 6.92 -2.82 7.04
C ILE A 18 6.58 -1.74 6.02
N LEU A 19 5.78 -2.07 5.01
CA LEU A 19 5.40 -1.09 4.00
C LEU A 19 4.61 0.05 4.62
N ALA A 20 3.68 -0.23 5.52
CA ALA A 20 2.90 0.80 6.20
C ALA A 20 3.81 1.75 6.98
N SER A 21 4.79 1.20 7.70
CA SER A 21 5.76 2.00 8.44
C SER A 21 6.56 2.92 7.51
N GLU A 22 6.99 2.40 6.38
CA GLU A 22 7.75 3.19 5.41
C GLU A 22 6.92 4.31 4.79
N LEU A 23 5.62 4.07 4.63
CA LEU A 23 4.71 5.06 4.06
C LEU A 23 4.17 6.06 5.10
N GLY A 24 4.44 5.82 6.38
CA GLY A 24 3.94 6.67 7.45
C GLY A 24 2.45 6.50 7.71
N ILE A 25 1.90 5.33 7.44
CA ILE A 25 0.50 4.99 7.68
C ILE A 25 0.40 3.76 8.55
N THR A 26 -0.81 3.46 9.04
CA THR A 26 -1.02 2.25 9.84
C THR A 26 -1.20 1.03 8.95
N GLN A 27 -0.93 -0.15 9.51
CA GLN A 27 -1.15 -1.40 8.79
C GLN A 27 -2.62 -1.56 8.41
N GLN A 28 -3.52 -1.11 9.28
CA GLN A 28 -4.96 -1.17 8.98
C GLN A 28 -5.33 -0.32 7.78
N MET A 29 -4.75 0.86 7.67
CA MET A 29 -4.97 1.72 6.51
C MET A 29 -4.42 1.08 5.24
N LEU A 30 -3.23 0.51 5.31
CA LEU A 30 -2.66 -0.16 4.15
C LEU A 30 -3.50 -1.36 3.72
N SER A 31 -3.98 -2.14 4.68
CA SER A 31 -4.85 -3.28 4.40
C SER A 31 -6.12 -2.82 3.67
N LYS A 32 -6.71 -1.71 4.12
CA LYS A 32 -7.89 -1.14 3.48
C LYS A 32 -7.57 -0.70 2.05
N TYR A 33 -6.44 -0.04 1.86
CA TYR A 33 -6.01 0.42 0.54
C TYR A 33 -5.78 -0.75 -0.42
N GLU A 34 -5.24 -1.85 0.08
CA GLU A 34 -5.01 -3.03 -0.75
C GLU A 34 -6.31 -3.72 -1.16
N ARG A 35 -7.36 -3.57 -0.35
CA ARG A 35 -8.67 -4.14 -0.67
C ARG A 35 -9.49 -3.25 -1.59
N ASP A 36 -9.35 -1.94 -1.41
CA ASP A 36 -10.17 -0.97 -2.13
C ASP A 36 -9.32 0.23 -2.54
N VAL A 37 -8.86 0.20 -3.77
CA VAL A 37 -8.01 1.25 -4.32
C VAL A 37 -8.73 2.60 -4.37
N LEU A 38 -10.05 2.59 -4.45
CA LEU A 38 -10.82 3.84 -4.53
C LEU A 38 -10.79 4.64 -3.22
N CYS A 39 -10.40 4.01 -2.12
CA CYS A 39 -10.27 4.69 -0.83
C CYS A 39 -8.96 5.43 -0.68
N ILE A 40 -8.02 5.28 -1.61
CA ILE A 40 -6.69 5.85 -1.49
C ILE A 40 -6.70 7.31 -1.90
N LYS A 41 -6.17 8.17 -1.02
CA LYS A 41 -5.97 9.56 -1.36
C LYS A 41 -4.83 9.70 -2.38
N VAL A 42 -4.92 10.72 -3.22
CA VAL A 42 -3.91 10.95 -4.27
C VAL A 42 -2.50 11.06 -3.68
N ASP A 43 -2.36 11.75 -2.55
CA ASP A 43 -1.05 11.92 -1.90
C ASP A 43 -0.44 10.59 -1.50
N VAL A 44 -1.25 9.71 -0.91
CA VAL A 44 -0.80 8.39 -0.48
C VAL A 44 -0.47 7.54 -1.69
N LEU A 45 -1.29 7.61 -2.73
CA LEU A 45 -1.06 6.87 -3.95
C LEU A 45 0.29 7.25 -4.59
N LYS A 46 0.60 8.54 -4.60
CA LYS A 46 1.88 9.02 -5.09
C LYS A 46 3.05 8.44 -4.29
N ARG A 47 2.94 8.44 -2.97
CA ARG A 47 3.99 7.87 -2.11
C ARG A 47 4.20 6.40 -2.38
N ILE A 48 3.11 5.66 -2.53
CA ILE A 48 3.18 4.24 -2.83
C ILE A 48 3.88 4.01 -4.17
N ALA A 49 3.50 4.77 -5.19
CA ALA A 49 4.10 4.65 -6.51
C ALA A 49 5.59 4.98 -6.50
N GLU A 50 6.00 5.99 -5.74
CA GLU A 50 7.40 6.38 -5.63
C GLU A 50 8.21 5.33 -4.86
N TYR A 51 7.62 4.71 -3.84
CA TYR A 51 8.29 3.71 -3.04
C TYR A 51 8.45 2.40 -3.79
N LEU A 52 7.42 2.00 -4.48
CA LEU A 52 7.40 0.73 -5.21
C LEU A 52 7.86 0.92 -6.66
#